data_5ec25b291a87a5c804bcaf53c3e88731
#
_entry.id   5ec25b291a87a5c804bcaf53c3e88731
#
_cell.length_a   1.000
_cell.length_b   1.000
_cell.length_c   1.000
_cell.angle_alpha   90.00
_cell.angle_beta   90.00
_cell.angle_gamma   90.00
#
_symmetry.space_group_name_H-M   'P 1'
#
loop_
_entity.id
_entity.type
_entity.pdbx_description
1 polymer ?
#
loop_
_entity_poly.entity_id
_entity_poly.type
_entity_poly.pdbx_seq_one_letter_code
_entity_poly.pdbx_strand_id
1 'polypeptide(L)'
;MKYKIILFLLFVAGTCFSEIQAQVKQVTIIDDLETPVPGEGIIQISSDPKITELIGYLSPEISVSEDNYVKINGFRVQVLMSNNPRTARKEIESKGSLIKEVFPEVATYTGYSAPNWKLLVGDFRTKEEANVFKQKLLKSIPELGKEMYIVPDKVNIPMQNTN
;
A
#
# COMPACT_ATOMS: atom_id res chain seq x y z
N MET A 1 -50.27 32.45 17.77
CA MET A 1 -48.92 32.85 18.23
C MET A 1 -48.02 31.67 18.60
N LYS A 2 -48.54 30.61 19.20
CA LYS A 2 -47.74 29.44 19.66
C LYS A 2 -46.97 28.72 18.54
N TYR A 3 -47.55 28.58 17.34
CA TYR A 3 -46.87 27.89 16.21
C TYR A 3 -45.74 28.69 15.58
N LYS A 4 -45.75 30.01 15.66
CA LYS A 4 -44.64 30.86 15.15
C LYS A 4 -43.39 30.74 16.02
N ILE A 5 -43.56 30.53 17.31
CA ILE A 5 -42.43 30.33 18.26
C ILE A 5 -41.80 28.95 18.06
N ILE A 6 -42.60 27.91 17.80
CA ILE A 6 -42.12 26.55 17.53
C ILE A 6 -41.36 26.52 16.20
N LEU A 7 -41.81 27.20 15.17
CA LEU A 7 -41.15 27.30 13.88
C LEU A 7 -39.83 28.06 13.96
N PHE A 8 -39.75 29.09 14.82
CA PHE A 8 -38.54 29.85 15.06
C PHE A 8 -37.51 29.03 15.86
N LEU A 9 -37.95 28.24 16.85
CA LEU A 9 -37.11 27.32 17.61
C LEU A 9 -36.54 26.19 16.73
N LEU A 10 -37.29 25.66 15.77
CA LEU A 10 -36.81 24.66 14.80
C LEU A 10 -35.80 25.25 13.82
N PHE A 11 -35.93 26.52 13.46
CA PHE A 11 -35.00 27.20 12.56
C PHE A 11 -33.63 27.50 13.24
N VAL A 12 -33.63 27.80 14.55
CA VAL A 12 -32.39 28.04 15.32
C VAL A 12 -31.65 26.74 15.60
N ALA A 13 -32.31 25.58 15.71
CA ALA A 13 -31.69 24.29 15.91
C ALA A 13 -30.98 23.75 14.65
N GLY A 14 -31.31 24.30 13.46
CA GLY A 14 -30.70 23.85 12.18
C GLY A 14 -29.38 24.49 11.81
N THR A 15 -28.87 25.49 12.56
CA THR A 15 -27.69 26.28 12.18
C THR A 15 -26.40 25.88 12.88
N CYS A 16 -26.38 24.83 13.70
CA CYS A 16 -25.18 24.36 14.42
C CYS A 16 -24.61 23.04 13.88
N PHE A 17 -24.64 22.82 12.54
CA PHE A 17 -23.74 21.85 11.94
C PHE A 17 -22.45 22.57 11.53
N SER A 18 -21.59 22.83 12.50
CA SER A 18 -20.18 23.13 12.22
C SER A 18 -19.53 21.84 11.75
N GLU A 19 -19.26 21.74 10.45
CA GLU A 19 -18.37 20.72 9.93
C GLU A 19 -17.00 20.94 10.57
N ILE A 20 -16.67 20.11 11.54
CA ILE A 20 -15.27 19.98 12.03
C ILE A 20 -14.54 19.26 10.91
N GLN A 21 -14.01 20.01 9.96
CA GLN A 21 -13.00 19.50 9.07
C GLN A 21 -11.72 19.32 9.91
N ALA A 22 -11.47 18.08 10.30
CA ALA A 22 -10.19 17.71 10.86
C ALA A 22 -9.14 17.92 9.74
N GLN A 23 -8.45 19.06 9.75
CA GLN A 23 -7.28 19.28 8.92
C GLN A 23 -6.22 18.29 9.42
N VAL A 24 -6.00 17.24 8.64
CA VAL A 24 -4.85 16.35 8.83
C VAL A 24 -3.62 17.22 8.56
N LYS A 25 -2.94 17.63 9.63
CA LYS A 25 -1.68 18.34 9.54
C LYS A 25 -0.68 17.39 8.89
N GLN A 26 -0.30 17.69 7.67
CA GLN A 26 0.77 16.97 6.99
C GLN A 26 2.08 17.30 7.70
N VAL A 27 2.63 16.33 8.42
CA VAL A 27 3.90 16.45 9.12
C VAL A 27 5.01 16.06 8.14
N THR A 28 6.00 16.91 7.99
CA THR A 28 7.19 16.58 7.19
C THR A 28 8.11 15.66 7.98
N ILE A 29 9.02 14.96 7.29
CA ILE A 29 10.05 14.14 7.95
C ILE A 29 10.93 15.02 8.86
N ILE A 30 11.16 16.28 8.48
CA ILE A 30 11.93 17.24 9.29
C ILE A 30 11.18 17.57 10.60
N ASP A 31 9.89 17.88 10.52
CA ASP A 31 9.07 18.19 11.71
C ASP A 31 9.06 17.04 12.71
N ASP A 32 9.06 15.80 12.21
CA ASP A 32 9.10 14.59 13.06
C ASP A 32 10.44 14.44 13.77
N LEU A 33 11.55 14.66 13.05
CA LEU A 33 12.91 14.60 13.60
C LEU A 33 13.21 15.75 14.59
N GLU A 34 12.62 16.93 14.40
CA GLU A 34 12.78 18.09 15.29
C GLU A 34 11.88 18.01 16.53
N THR A 35 10.94 17.04 16.58
CA THR A 35 10.05 16.88 17.74
C THR A 35 10.87 16.46 18.96
N PRO A 36 10.88 17.24 20.08
CA PRO A 36 11.69 16.93 21.24
C PRO A 36 11.21 15.65 21.95
N VAL A 37 12.11 14.69 22.15
CA VAL A 37 11.84 13.49 22.95
C VAL A 37 12.40 13.71 24.36
N PRO A 38 11.60 13.55 25.44
CA PRO A 38 12.08 13.73 26.80
C PRO A 38 13.23 12.77 27.13
N GLY A 39 14.39 13.33 27.47
CA GLY A 39 15.59 12.57 27.83
C GLY A 39 16.61 12.38 26.68
N GLU A 40 16.29 12.83 25.49
CA GLU A 40 17.18 12.81 24.34
C GLU A 40 17.61 14.24 23.96
N GLY A 41 18.63 14.35 23.08
CA GLY A 41 19.11 15.64 22.62
C GLY A 41 18.10 16.33 21.66
N ILE A 42 18.21 17.65 21.53
CA ILE A 42 17.43 18.44 20.56
C ILE A 42 18.15 18.42 19.22
N ILE A 43 17.48 17.95 18.19
CA ILE A 43 17.95 17.99 16.79
C ILE A 43 17.38 19.26 16.16
N GLN A 44 18.23 20.08 15.57
CA GLN A 44 17.83 21.24 14.80
C GLN A 44 18.40 21.12 13.39
N ILE A 45 17.52 21.02 12.38
CA ILE A 45 17.89 20.83 10.98
C ILE A 45 17.84 22.17 10.29
N SER A 46 19.00 22.72 9.88
CA SER A 46 19.08 23.92 9.07
C SER A 46 19.17 23.53 7.60
N SER A 47 18.10 23.74 6.84
CA SER A 47 18.04 23.47 5.40
C SER A 47 17.57 24.69 4.61
N ASP A 48 17.98 24.77 3.35
CA ASP A 48 17.45 25.78 2.43
C ASP A 48 15.94 25.53 2.21
N PRO A 49 15.08 26.57 2.26
CA PRO A 49 13.64 26.42 2.03
C PRO A 49 13.27 25.65 0.76
N LYS A 50 14.07 25.77 -0.29
CA LYS A 50 13.87 25.03 -1.55
C LYS A 50 14.13 23.54 -1.42
N ILE A 51 15.02 23.14 -0.51
CA ILE A 51 15.28 21.72 -0.20
C ILE A 51 14.16 21.16 0.66
N THR A 52 13.67 21.95 1.61
CA THR A 52 12.54 21.56 2.47
C THR A 52 11.27 21.26 1.65
N GLU A 53 11.03 22.02 0.57
CA GLU A 53 9.89 21.78 -0.33
C GLU A 53 10.02 20.48 -1.13
N LEU A 54 11.24 19.97 -1.33
CA LEU A 54 11.52 18.71 -2.02
C LEU A 54 11.46 17.49 -1.07
N ILE A 55 11.49 17.73 0.23
CA ILE A 55 11.41 16.66 1.25
C ILE A 55 9.94 16.21 1.34
N GLY A 56 9.73 14.92 1.11
CA GLY A 56 8.39 14.34 1.14
C GLY A 56 7.72 14.43 2.51
N TYR A 57 6.39 14.49 2.49
CA TYR A 57 5.57 14.38 3.69
C TYR A 57 5.48 12.93 4.15
N LEU A 58 5.40 12.72 5.46
CA LEU A 58 5.03 11.42 6.01
C LEU A 58 3.62 11.08 5.53
N SER A 59 3.51 10.06 4.70
CA SER A 59 2.20 9.61 4.25
C SER A 59 1.50 8.87 5.40
N PRO A 60 0.29 9.30 5.82
CA PRO A 60 -0.49 8.57 6.83
C PRO A 60 -0.92 7.18 6.38
N GLU A 61 -0.70 6.83 5.10
CA GLU A 61 -1.00 5.51 4.54
C GLU A 61 0.11 4.46 4.76
N ILE A 62 1.22 4.82 5.42
CA ILE A 62 2.26 3.84 5.78
C ILE A 62 1.76 3.05 6.98
N SER A 63 1.02 1.99 6.74
CA SER A 63 0.69 1.03 7.78
C SER A 63 1.88 0.09 8.01
N VAL A 64 2.55 0.27 9.14
CA VAL A 64 3.57 -0.68 9.61
C VAL A 64 2.83 -1.90 10.16
N SER A 65 3.06 -3.07 9.59
CA SER A 65 2.57 -4.33 10.17
C SER A 65 3.51 -4.78 11.29
N GLU A 66 2.99 -5.54 12.26
CA GLU A 66 3.76 -6.11 13.37
C GLU A 66 4.99 -6.93 12.93
N ASP A 67 5.04 -7.34 11.67
CA ASP A 67 6.13 -8.11 11.04
C ASP A 67 7.25 -7.25 10.42
N ASN A 68 7.40 -5.96 10.79
CA ASN A 68 8.40 -5.04 10.22
C ASN A 68 8.31 -4.82 8.70
N TYR A 69 7.12 -4.88 8.13
CA TYR A 69 6.86 -4.52 6.74
C TYR A 69 6.09 -3.22 6.63
N VAL A 70 6.47 -2.41 5.64
CA VAL A 70 5.73 -1.20 5.25
C VAL A 70 4.92 -1.50 4.00
N LYS A 71 3.63 -1.19 4.04
CA LYS A 71 2.77 -1.25 2.85
C LYS A 71 2.88 0.04 2.06
N ILE A 72 3.36 -0.08 0.84
CA ILE A 72 3.48 1.05 -0.10
C ILE A 72 2.81 0.73 -1.44
N ASN A 73 2.57 1.74 -2.25
CA ASN A 73 2.17 1.53 -3.63
C ASN A 73 3.37 0.99 -4.41
N GLY A 74 3.18 -0.12 -5.11
CA GLY A 74 4.21 -0.78 -5.88
C GLY A 74 3.63 -1.65 -6.98
N PHE A 75 4.34 -2.72 -7.32
CA PHE A 75 3.98 -3.58 -8.45
C PHE A 75 4.13 -5.06 -8.07
N ARG A 76 3.26 -5.88 -8.65
CA ARG A 76 3.34 -7.35 -8.59
C ARG A 76 3.29 -7.95 -9.98
N VAL A 77 3.83 -9.15 -10.12
CA VAL A 77 3.69 -9.92 -11.36
C VAL A 77 2.45 -10.80 -11.25
N GLN A 78 1.43 -10.52 -12.05
CA GLN A 78 0.26 -11.38 -12.21
C GLN A 78 0.61 -12.53 -13.13
N VAL A 79 0.71 -13.72 -12.58
CA VAL A 79 1.12 -14.93 -13.33
C VAL A 79 -0.07 -15.63 -13.94
N LEU A 80 -1.20 -15.65 -13.26
CA LEU A 80 -2.41 -16.30 -13.74
C LEU A 80 -3.64 -15.50 -13.30
N MET A 81 -4.61 -15.45 -14.19
CA MET A 81 -5.99 -15.02 -13.91
C MET A 81 -6.94 -15.99 -14.58
N SER A 82 -7.86 -16.57 -13.82
CA SER A 82 -8.82 -17.55 -14.33
C SER A 82 -10.19 -17.36 -13.69
N ASN A 83 -11.23 -17.45 -14.48
CA ASN A 83 -12.62 -17.40 -14.04
C ASN A 83 -13.32 -18.75 -14.07
N ASN A 84 -12.59 -19.85 -14.34
CA ASN A 84 -13.17 -21.16 -14.38
C ASN A 84 -13.51 -21.66 -12.95
N PRO A 85 -14.80 -21.82 -12.58
CA PRO A 85 -15.20 -22.14 -11.21
C PRO A 85 -14.73 -23.54 -10.73
N ARG A 86 -14.37 -24.42 -11.67
CA ARG A 86 -13.98 -25.80 -11.34
C ARG A 86 -12.47 -25.99 -11.21
N THR A 87 -11.67 -25.29 -12.03
CA THR A 87 -10.23 -25.55 -12.16
C THR A 87 -9.35 -24.41 -11.68
N ALA A 88 -9.86 -23.16 -11.70
CA ALA A 88 -9.06 -21.96 -11.41
C ALA A 88 -8.30 -22.04 -10.10
N ARG A 89 -8.97 -22.44 -9.02
CA ARG A 89 -8.34 -22.54 -7.69
C ARG A 89 -7.19 -23.56 -7.69
N LYS A 90 -7.42 -24.75 -8.24
CA LYS A 90 -6.41 -25.81 -8.30
C LYS A 90 -5.21 -25.41 -9.18
N GLU A 91 -5.46 -24.76 -10.32
CA GLU A 91 -4.40 -24.25 -11.20
C GLU A 91 -3.54 -23.21 -10.50
N ILE A 92 -4.16 -22.27 -9.77
CA ILE A 92 -3.46 -21.23 -9.01
C ILE A 92 -2.62 -21.82 -7.87
N GLU A 93 -3.18 -22.75 -7.11
CA GLU A 93 -2.47 -23.44 -6.03
C GLU A 93 -1.28 -24.24 -6.56
N SER A 94 -1.45 -24.98 -7.66
CA SER A 94 -0.38 -25.75 -8.30
C SER A 94 0.75 -24.85 -8.82
N LYS A 95 0.42 -23.79 -9.59
CA LYS A 95 1.41 -22.83 -10.11
C LYS A 95 2.09 -22.04 -8.97
N GLY A 96 1.35 -21.68 -7.93
CA GLY A 96 1.89 -21.02 -6.75
C GLY A 96 2.91 -21.88 -6.01
N SER A 97 2.63 -23.18 -5.86
CA SER A 97 3.55 -24.15 -5.24
C SER A 97 4.83 -24.31 -6.07
N LEU A 98 4.70 -24.42 -7.39
CA LEU A 98 5.84 -24.50 -8.30
C LEU A 98 6.75 -23.27 -8.22
N ILE A 99 6.16 -22.07 -8.11
CA ILE A 99 6.93 -20.83 -7.95
C ILE A 99 7.66 -20.82 -6.62
N LYS A 100 7.02 -21.23 -5.52
CA LYS A 100 7.64 -21.29 -4.19
C LYS A 100 8.78 -22.30 -4.11
N GLU A 101 8.71 -23.38 -4.87
CA GLU A 101 9.79 -24.37 -4.95
C GLU A 101 11.05 -23.80 -5.62
N VAL A 102 10.88 -23.02 -6.71
CA VAL A 102 12.00 -22.44 -7.47
C VAL A 102 12.48 -21.12 -6.87
N PHE A 103 11.59 -20.33 -6.25
CA PHE A 103 11.85 -19.03 -5.66
C PHE A 103 11.24 -18.93 -4.26
N PRO A 104 11.81 -19.63 -3.25
CA PRO A 104 11.26 -19.68 -1.90
C PRO A 104 11.24 -18.32 -1.19
N GLU A 105 12.15 -17.41 -1.57
CA GLU A 105 12.27 -16.05 -1.04
C GLU A 105 11.21 -15.08 -1.56
N VAL A 106 10.47 -15.46 -2.61
CA VAL A 106 9.51 -14.55 -3.24
C VAL A 106 8.10 -14.83 -2.74
N ALA A 107 7.45 -13.79 -2.23
CA ALA A 107 6.08 -13.89 -1.77
C ALA A 107 5.11 -14.19 -2.92
N THR A 108 4.18 -15.13 -2.67
CA THR A 108 3.11 -15.48 -3.61
C THR A 108 1.76 -15.23 -2.96
N TYR A 109 0.86 -14.58 -3.68
CA TYR A 109 -0.45 -14.17 -3.22
C TYR A 109 -1.53 -14.77 -4.12
N THR A 110 -2.42 -15.53 -3.53
CA THR A 110 -3.62 -16.03 -4.20
C THR A 110 -4.82 -15.23 -3.71
N GLY A 111 -5.62 -14.73 -4.64
CA GLY A 111 -6.78 -13.92 -4.33
C GLY A 111 -7.95 -14.21 -5.25
N TYR A 112 -9.15 -14.03 -4.72
CA TYR A 112 -10.39 -14.05 -5.49
C TYR A 112 -10.98 -12.64 -5.56
N SER A 113 -11.18 -12.18 -6.78
CA SER A 113 -11.88 -10.94 -7.08
C SER A 113 -12.92 -11.25 -8.15
N ALA A 114 -14.16 -11.41 -7.72
CA ALA A 114 -15.26 -11.91 -8.56
C ALA A 114 -15.28 -11.29 -9.97
N PRO A 115 -15.36 -12.10 -11.03
CA PRO A 115 -15.46 -13.56 -11.06
C PRO A 115 -14.10 -14.30 -11.12
N ASN A 116 -12.98 -13.59 -10.97
CA ASN A 116 -11.64 -14.09 -11.29
C ASN A 116 -10.84 -14.50 -10.05
N TRP A 117 -10.18 -15.64 -10.16
CA TRP A 117 -9.06 -16.01 -9.32
C TRP A 117 -7.76 -15.44 -9.89
N LYS A 118 -6.85 -14.97 -9.03
CA LYS A 118 -5.58 -14.38 -9.44
C LYS A 118 -4.42 -14.97 -8.65
N LEU A 119 -3.29 -15.16 -9.32
CA LEU A 119 -2.00 -15.45 -8.71
C LEU A 119 -1.07 -14.26 -8.96
N LEU A 120 -0.67 -13.61 -7.87
CA LEU A 120 0.25 -12.49 -7.88
C LEU A 120 1.55 -12.90 -7.20
N VAL A 121 2.69 -12.43 -7.70
CA VAL A 121 4.01 -12.85 -7.24
C VAL A 121 4.92 -11.63 -7.07
N GLY A 122 5.62 -11.61 -5.94
CA GLY A 122 6.61 -10.61 -5.56
C GLY A 122 6.03 -9.30 -5.08
N ASP A 123 6.86 -8.55 -4.39
CA ASP A 123 6.60 -7.21 -3.89
C ASP A 123 7.70 -6.28 -4.42
N PHE A 124 7.41 -5.53 -5.48
CA PHE A 124 8.39 -4.69 -6.19
C PHE A 124 8.05 -3.22 -6.02
N ARG A 125 9.07 -2.39 -5.76
CA ARG A 125 8.88 -0.95 -5.63
C ARG A 125 8.64 -0.30 -6.99
N THR A 126 9.30 -0.81 -8.03
CA THR A 126 9.25 -0.24 -9.37
C THR A 126 8.76 -1.26 -10.40
N LYS A 127 8.23 -0.73 -11.51
CA LYS A 127 7.79 -1.56 -12.65
C LYS A 127 8.97 -2.27 -13.31
N GLU A 128 10.14 -1.66 -13.29
CA GLU A 128 11.40 -2.18 -13.84
C GLU A 128 11.84 -3.41 -13.07
N GLU A 129 11.85 -3.36 -11.73
CA GLU A 129 12.15 -4.53 -10.87
C GLU A 129 11.19 -5.70 -11.14
N ALA A 130 9.88 -5.41 -11.20
CA ALA A 130 8.87 -6.40 -11.53
C ALA A 130 9.10 -7.02 -12.92
N ASN A 131 9.54 -6.22 -13.90
CA ASN A 131 9.83 -6.71 -15.25
C ASN A 131 11.06 -7.60 -15.30
N VAL A 132 12.14 -7.24 -14.59
CA VAL A 132 13.35 -8.08 -14.47
C VAL A 132 12.98 -9.43 -13.85
N PHE A 133 12.21 -9.41 -12.77
CA PHE A 133 11.75 -10.66 -12.13
C PHE A 133 10.83 -11.48 -13.04
N LYS A 134 9.90 -10.85 -13.75
CA LYS A 134 9.06 -11.53 -14.74
C LYS A 134 9.89 -12.27 -15.78
N GLN A 135 10.96 -11.66 -16.31
CA GLN A 135 11.85 -12.30 -17.27
C GLN A 135 12.62 -13.48 -16.65
N LYS A 136 13.06 -13.34 -15.39
CA LYS A 136 13.69 -14.42 -14.62
C LYS A 136 12.73 -15.59 -14.44
N LEU A 137 11.50 -15.30 -14.07
CA LEU A 137 10.43 -16.29 -13.87
C LEU A 137 10.13 -17.08 -15.14
N LEU A 138 10.01 -16.39 -16.29
CA LEU A 138 9.77 -17.01 -17.59
C LEU A 138 10.91 -17.94 -18.04
N LYS A 139 12.16 -17.58 -17.70
CA LYS A 139 13.34 -18.41 -18.02
C LYS A 139 13.42 -19.65 -17.15
N SER A 140 13.10 -19.53 -15.87
CA SER A 140 13.21 -20.62 -14.90
C SER A 140 12.03 -21.58 -14.95
N ILE A 141 10.83 -21.09 -15.25
CA ILE A 141 9.60 -21.88 -15.27
C ILE A 141 8.80 -21.57 -16.55
N PRO A 142 9.20 -22.10 -17.71
CA PRO A 142 8.51 -21.84 -18.97
C PRO A 142 7.03 -22.29 -18.98
N GLU A 143 6.69 -23.26 -18.14
CA GLU A 143 5.34 -23.82 -18.00
C GLU A 143 4.30 -22.83 -17.47
N LEU A 144 4.73 -21.74 -16.84
CA LEU A 144 3.82 -20.70 -16.35
C LEU A 144 3.14 -19.93 -17.48
N GLY A 145 3.69 -20.04 -18.72
CA GLY A 145 3.16 -19.38 -19.90
C GLY A 145 3.68 -17.94 -20.05
N LYS A 146 3.40 -17.37 -21.23
CA LYS A 146 3.89 -16.03 -21.59
C LYS A 146 2.96 -14.88 -21.16
N GLU A 147 1.75 -15.20 -20.75
CA GLU A 147 0.71 -14.21 -20.41
C GLU A 147 0.82 -13.71 -18.98
N MET A 148 1.96 -13.12 -18.65
CA MET A 148 2.18 -12.48 -17.35
C MET A 148 2.11 -10.96 -17.49
N TYR A 149 1.43 -10.33 -16.55
CA TYR A 149 1.25 -8.88 -16.52
C TYR A 149 1.86 -8.28 -15.26
N ILE A 150 2.38 -7.05 -15.37
CA ILE A 150 2.80 -6.27 -14.23
C ILE A 150 1.61 -5.39 -13.85
N VAL A 151 1.14 -5.55 -12.61
CA VAL A 151 -0.03 -4.84 -12.08
C VAL A 151 0.36 -3.97 -10.91
N PRO A 152 -0.18 -2.76 -10.79
CA PRO A 152 -0.02 -1.94 -9.60
C PRO A 152 -0.79 -2.59 -8.43
N ASP A 153 -0.17 -2.63 -7.25
CA ASP A 153 -0.77 -3.17 -6.03
C ASP A 153 -0.12 -2.58 -4.78
N LYS A 154 -0.74 -2.78 -3.61
CA LYS A 154 -0.11 -2.51 -2.33
C LYS A 154 0.88 -3.62 -2.01
N VAL A 155 2.17 -3.30 -1.92
CA VAL A 155 3.27 -4.25 -1.69
C VAL A 155 3.83 -4.13 -0.29
N ASN A 156 4.33 -5.25 0.24
CA ASN A 156 4.94 -5.33 1.56
C ASN A 156 6.46 -5.25 1.41
N ILE A 157 7.04 -4.12 1.78
CA ILE A 157 8.49 -3.93 1.71
C ILE A 157 9.08 -4.05 3.12
N PRO A 158 10.10 -4.91 3.33
CA PRO A 158 10.75 -5.02 4.63
C PRO A 158 11.42 -3.69 4.99
N MET A 159 11.26 -3.27 6.25
CA MET A 159 12.05 -2.17 6.78
C MET A 159 13.49 -2.64 6.92
N GLN A 160 14.41 -1.94 6.24
CA GLN A 160 15.83 -2.12 6.50
C GLN A 160 16.16 -1.38 7.80
N ASN A 161 16.39 -2.14 8.86
CA ASN A 161 17.03 -1.59 10.04
C ASN A 161 18.46 -1.21 9.63
N THR A 162 18.70 0.05 9.37
CA THR A 162 20.05 0.59 9.19
C THR A 162 20.71 0.55 10.57
N ASN A 163 21.52 -0.49 10.81
CA ASN A 163 22.46 -0.51 11.92
C ASN A 163 23.62 0.44 11.61
#